data_6d5c25660ae3b5427b5b061a0596a5e4
#
_entry.id   6d5c25660ae3b5427b5b061a0596a5e4
#
_cell.length_a   1.000
_cell.length_b   1.000
_cell.length_c   1.000
_cell.angle_alpha   90.00
_cell.angle_beta   90.00
_cell.angle_gamma   90.00
#
_symmetry.space_group_name_H-M   'P 1'
#
loop_
_entity.id
_entity.type
_entity.pdbx_description
1 polymer ?
#
loop_
_entity_poly.entity_id
_entity_poly.type
_entity_poly.pdbx_seq_one_letter_code
_entity_poly.pdbx_strand_id
1 'polypeptide(L)'
;MLEVNLPALTVILAVKDPDQAQLNACVWSIASLRNSRNIDLLMVYSGSAPVLDNSCRVRFHEVRLVESEPLGVYCAYNRGLDERLSLYVLFMGADDLALPGLDVVLDSVRSEENSPDVIACYSYMQNVGLSGPSRVKGALIFRNWCHQGLLYGSRLFTKKRFDVRYKVQADHKFNLELFADRNLKVDYRSDVITHFASGGLTSKVPDLRFRADMPDIVRAAYGNFYWLIALGKRALADIIKGSPESRFKSGI
;
A
#
# COMPACT_ATOMS: atom_id res chain seq x y z
N MET A 1 -13.03 23.17 -23.59
CA MET A 1 -11.97 22.23 -23.18
C MET A 1 -12.65 20.89 -23.02
N LEU A 2 -12.17 19.87 -23.72
CA LEU A 2 -12.66 18.50 -23.48
C LEU A 2 -12.24 18.14 -22.06
N GLU A 3 -13.19 17.89 -21.16
CA GLU A 3 -12.90 17.27 -19.87
C GLU A 3 -12.22 15.94 -20.17
N VAL A 4 -10.94 15.85 -19.89
CA VAL A 4 -10.22 14.59 -19.90
C VAL A 4 -10.74 13.83 -18.69
N ASN A 5 -11.72 12.96 -18.92
CA ASN A 5 -12.30 12.12 -17.88
C ASN A 5 -11.23 11.08 -17.50
N LEU A 6 -10.43 11.39 -16.48
CA LEU A 6 -9.41 10.46 -15.98
C LEU A 6 -10.09 9.20 -15.45
N PRO A 7 -9.49 8.02 -15.64
CA PRO A 7 -9.94 6.80 -15.00
C PRO A 7 -10.00 6.97 -13.47
N ALA A 8 -10.84 6.17 -12.82
CA ALA A 8 -11.01 6.28 -11.38
C ALA A 8 -9.77 5.81 -10.61
N LEU A 9 -9.08 4.79 -11.11
CA LEU A 9 -8.02 4.11 -10.37
C LEU A 9 -6.83 3.76 -11.25
N THR A 10 -5.61 4.02 -10.75
CA THR A 10 -4.39 3.34 -11.20
C THR A 10 -4.01 2.28 -10.18
N VAL A 11 -3.96 1.01 -10.60
CA VAL A 11 -3.36 -0.06 -9.80
C VAL A 11 -1.88 -0.12 -10.15
N ILE A 12 -1.01 0.18 -9.18
CA ILE A 12 0.44 0.02 -9.32
C ILE A 12 0.81 -1.36 -8.78
N LEU A 13 1.19 -2.25 -9.68
CA LEU A 13 1.57 -3.63 -9.40
C LEU A 13 3.09 -3.76 -9.45
N ALA A 14 3.73 -4.00 -8.29
CA ALA A 14 5.17 -4.27 -8.24
C ALA A 14 5.44 -5.74 -8.57
N VAL A 15 6.28 -5.98 -9.58
CA VAL A 15 6.55 -7.31 -10.13
C VAL A 15 8.05 -7.58 -10.13
N LYS A 16 8.49 -8.63 -9.43
CA LYS A 16 9.86 -9.10 -9.48
C LYS A 16 9.88 -10.62 -9.54
N ASP A 17 10.40 -11.18 -10.63
CA ASP A 17 10.52 -12.64 -10.83
C ASP A 17 9.26 -13.40 -10.37
N PRO A 18 8.05 -13.04 -10.86
CA PRO A 18 6.80 -13.56 -10.34
C PRO A 18 6.60 -15.01 -10.76
N ASP A 19 5.93 -15.78 -9.90
CA ASP A 19 5.22 -16.97 -10.36
C ASP A 19 4.16 -16.52 -11.38
N GLN A 20 4.24 -17.04 -12.62
CA GLN A 20 3.35 -16.61 -13.71
C GLN A 20 1.88 -16.93 -13.41
N ALA A 21 1.60 -18.03 -12.69
CA ALA A 21 0.24 -18.39 -12.32
C ALA A 21 -0.34 -17.40 -11.29
N GLN A 22 0.47 -17.00 -10.30
CA GLN A 22 0.08 -15.99 -9.31
C GLN A 22 -0.15 -14.62 -9.97
N LEU A 23 0.79 -14.20 -10.83
CA LEU A 23 0.63 -12.95 -11.57
C LEU A 23 -0.64 -12.94 -12.43
N ASN A 24 -0.90 -14.03 -13.15
CA ASN A 24 -2.10 -14.16 -13.96
C ASN A 24 -3.37 -14.09 -13.08
N ALA A 25 -3.39 -14.79 -11.94
CA ALA A 25 -4.51 -14.73 -11.00
C ALA A 25 -4.74 -13.31 -10.47
N CYS A 26 -3.67 -12.61 -10.09
CA CYS A 26 -3.72 -11.21 -9.66
C CYS A 26 -4.34 -10.33 -10.75
N VAL A 27 -3.77 -10.33 -11.95
CA VAL A 27 -4.23 -9.47 -13.04
C VAL A 27 -5.67 -9.81 -13.47
N TRP A 28 -6.02 -11.10 -13.53
CA TRP A 28 -7.39 -11.53 -13.84
C TRP A 28 -8.40 -11.14 -12.75
N SER A 29 -8.01 -11.11 -11.48
CA SER A 29 -8.89 -10.65 -10.41
C SER A 29 -9.31 -9.19 -10.60
N ILE A 30 -8.37 -8.33 -11.05
CA ILE A 30 -8.65 -6.93 -11.37
C ILE A 30 -9.46 -6.81 -12.68
N ALA A 31 -9.05 -7.55 -13.72
CA ALA A 31 -9.70 -7.53 -15.03
C ALA A 31 -11.15 -8.03 -15.01
N SER A 32 -11.52 -8.84 -14.01
CA SER A 32 -12.86 -9.39 -13.82
C SER A 32 -13.82 -8.45 -13.10
N LEU A 33 -13.34 -7.34 -12.55
CA LEU A 33 -14.18 -6.30 -11.96
C LEU A 33 -15.07 -5.65 -13.04
N ARG A 34 -16.29 -5.26 -12.65
CA ARG A 34 -17.21 -4.51 -13.53
C ARG A 34 -16.61 -3.19 -13.99
N ASN A 35 -15.88 -2.55 -13.08
CA ASN A 35 -15.23 -1.25 -13.30
C ASN A 35 -13.83 -1.37 -13.92
N SER A 36 -13.40 -2.54 -14.39
CA SER A 36 -12.05 -2.75 -14.95
C SER A 36 -11.70 -1.77 -16.09
N ARG A 37 -12.70 -1.37 -16.90
CA ARG A 37 -12.54 -0.33 -17.94
C ARG A 37 -12.28 1.08 -17.41
N ASN A 38 -12.40 1.29 -16.11
CA ASN A 38 -12.13 2.55 -15.42
C ASN A 38 -10.85 2.43 -14.55
N ILE A 39 -10.02 1.43 -14.85
CA ILE A 39 -8.77 1.13 -14.16
C ILE A 39 -7.60 1.16 -15.16
N ASP A 40 -6.55 1.91 -14.84
CA ASP A 40 -5.23 1.78 -15.44
C ASP A 40 -4.44 0.72 -14.67
N LEU A 41 -3.88 -0.27 -15.34
CA LEU A 41 -2.94 -1.22 -14.76
C LEU A 41 -1.51 -0.79 -15.09
N LEU A 42 -0.77 -0.39 -14.07
CA LEU A 42 0.64 -0.01 -14.18
C LEU A 42 1.51 -1.06 -13.52
N MET A 43 2.16 -1.90 -14.31
CA MET A 43 3.07 -2.92 -13.83
C MET A 43 4.49 -2.38 -13.81
N VAL A 44 5.07 -2.25 -12.62
CA VAL A 44 6.46 -1.85 -12.43
C VAL A 44 7.27 -3.09 -12.15
N TYR A 45 8.14 -3.46 -13.10
CA TYR A 45 8.86 -4.72 -13.06
C TYR A 45 10.38 -4.52 -12.96
N SER A 46 11.05 -5.52 -12.39
CA SER A 46 12.51 -5.64 -12.43
C SER A 46 12.88 -7.05 -12.90
N GLY A 47 13.88 -7.13 -13.79
CA GLY A 47 14.22 -8.36 -14.49
C GLY A 47 13.45 -8.54 -15.79
N SER A 48 12.91 -9.72 -16.06
CA SER A 48 12.17 -9.97 -17.30
C SER A 48 10.81 -9.26 -17.31
N ALA A 49 10.48 -8.64 -18.45
CA ALA A 49 9.19 -8.00 -18.61
C ALA A 49 8.06 -9.04 -18.49
N PRO A 50 7.01 -8.75 -17.71
CA PRO A 50 5.88 -9.66 -17.55
C PRO A 50 5.09 -9.79 -18.85
N VAL A 51 4.63 -11.01 -19.13
CA VAL A 51 3.79 -11.31 -20.28
C VAL A 51 2.33 -11.34 -19.84
N LEU A 52 1.50 -10.54 -20.51
CA LEU A 52 0.06 -10.51 -20.28
C LEU A 52 -0.69 -11.02 -21.50
N ASP A 53 -1.72 -11.83 -21.25
CA ASP A 53 -2.66 -12.24 -22.28
C ASP A 53 -3.42 -11.01 -22.82
N ASN A 54 -3.51 -10.90 -24.14
CA ASN A 54 -4.24 -9.84 -24.82
C ASN A 54 -5.72 -9.79 -24.43
N SER A 55 -6.35 -10.94 -24.17
CA SER A 55 -7.75 -11.01 -23.73
C SER A 55 -7.97 -10.35 -22.36
N CYS A 56 -6.96 -10.38 -21.50
CA CYS A 56 -6.96 -9.70 -20.23
C CYS A 56 -6.67 -8.19 -20.41
N ARG A 57 -5.68 -7.87 -21.24
CA ARG A 57 -5.23 -6.50 -21.48
C ARG A 57 -6.35 -5.57 -21.95
N VAL A 58 -7.21 -6.05 -22.85
CA VAL A 58 -8.33 -5.26 -23.39
C VAL A 58 -9.44 -4.97 -22.38
N ARG A 59 -9.39 -5.51 -21.18
CA ARG A 59 -10.36 -5.26 -20.12
C ARG A 59 -10.06 -4.00 -19.31
N PHE A 60 -8.85 -3.49 -19.36
CA PHE A 60 -8.44 -2.27 -18.68
C PHE A 60 -8.69 -1.02 -19.54
N HIS A 61 -8.68 0.16 -18.92
CA HIS A 61 -8.59 1.42 -19.64
C HIS A 61 -7.25 1.51 -20.36
N GLU A 62 -6.16 1.31 -19.63
CA GLU A 62 -4.80 1.23 -20.16
C GLU A 62 -3.98 0.21 -19.38
N VAL A 63 -3.01 -0.43 -20.05
CA VAL A 63 -2.00 -1.27 -19.41
C VAL A 63 -0.61 -0.78 -19.79
N ARG A 64 0.17 -0.39 -18.81
CA ARG A 64 1.55 0.10 -18.98
C ARG A 64 2.54 -0.79 -18.23
N LEU A 65 3.68 -1.02 -18.87
CA LEU A 65 4.81 -1.76 -18.32
C LEU A 65 5.97 -0.77 -18.15
N VAL A 66 6.49 -0.68 -16.94
CA VAL A 66 7.59 0.24 -16.59
C VAL A 66 8.69 -0.52 -15.92
N GLU A 67 9.89 -0.43 -16.46
CA GLU A 67 11.07 -1.05 -15.85
C GLU A 67 11.56 -0.25 -14.65
N SER A 68 12.05 -0.95 -13.63
CA SER A 68 12.63 -0.38 -12.41
C SER A 68 13.85 -1.18 -11.97
N GLU A 69 14.79 -0.52 -11.32
CA GLU A 69 15.89 -1.20 -10.64
C GLU A 69 15.38 -2.12 -9.52
N PRO A 70 16.04 -3.28 -9.27
CA PRO A 70 15.62 -4.27 -8.26
C PRO A 70 15.93 -3.85 -6.82
N LEU A 71 15.61 -2.60 -6.46
CA LEU A 71 15.94 -1.98 -5.17
C LEU A 71 14.87 -2.17 -4.09
N GLY A 72 13.82 -2.94 -4.39
CA GLY A 72 12.73 -3.27 -3.45
C GLY A 72 11.39 -2.66 -3.86
N VAL A 73 10.32 -3.15 -3.20
CA VAL A 73 8.93 -2.86 -3.56
C VAL A 73 8.60 -1.36 -3.53
N TYR A 74 9.11 -0.61 -2.55
CA TYR A 74 8.83 0.83 -2.45
C TYR A 74 9.59 1.66 -3.48
N CYS A 75 10.74 1.19 -3.97
CA CYS A 75 11.40 1.79 -5.13
C CYS A 75 10.55 1.59 -6.39
N ALA A 76 9.99 0.39 -6.58
CA ALA A 76 9.08 0.12 -7.68
C ALA A 76 7.79 0.97 -7.57
N TYR A 77 7.18 1.07 -6.40
CA TYR A 77 6.02 1.95 -6.20
C TYR A 77 6.35 3.41 -6.48
N ASN A 78 7.47 3.92 -5.99
CA ASN A 78 7.90 5.29 -6.28
C ASN A 78 8.14 5.50 -7.78
N ARG A 79 8.73 4.53 -8.48
CA ARG A 79 8.90 4.59 -9.93
C ARG A 79 7.55 4.65 -10.67
N GLY A 80 6.57 3.87 -10.21
CA GLY A 80 5.21 3.91 -10.75
C GLY A 80 4.50 5.24 -10.49
N LEU A 81 4.79 5.89 -9.36
CA LEU A 81 4.24 7.21 -9.01
C LEU A 81 4.80 8.35 -9.87
N ASP A 82 5.86 8.13 -10.66
CA ASP A 82 6.39 9.11 -11.61
C ASP A 82 5.66 9.07 -12.96
N GLU A 83 4.77 8.08 -13.16
CA GLU A 83 3.94 7.95 -14.35
C GLU A 83 2.64 8.77 -14.23
N ARG A 84 1.90 8.89 -15.34
CA ARG A 84 0.55 9.48 -15.31
C ARG A 84 -0.38 8.61 -14.45
N LEU A 85 -1.03 9.21 -13.49
CA LEU A 85 -1.93 8.54 -12.57
C LEU A 85 -3.39 8.93 -12.82
N SER A 86 -4.29 8.03 -12.47
CA SER A 86 -5.75 8.25 -12.40
C SER A 86 -6.12 9.05 -11.13
N LEU A 87 -7.43 9.18 -10.81
CA LEU A 87 -7.86 9.92 -9.62
C LEU A 87 -7.31 9.33 -8.32
N TYR A 88 -7.30 8.00 -8.22
CA TYR A 88 -6.75 7.26 -7.07
C TYR A 88 -5.66 6.30 -7.50
N VAL A 89 -4.85 5.91 -6.53
CA VAL A 89 -3.81 4.88 -6.65
C VAL A 89 -4.05 3.79 -5.62
N LEU A 90 -3.96 2.54 -6.05
CA LEU A 90 -3.92 1.35 -5.21
C LEU A 90 -2.60 0.61 -5.47
N PHE A 91 -1.89 0.24 -4.41
CA PHE A 91 -0.65 -0.54 -4.50
C PHE A 91 -0.93 -2.00 -4.21
N MET A 92 -0.45 -2.90 -5.07
CA MET A 92 -0.61 -4.35 -4.93
C MET A 92 0.69 -5.10 -5.23
N GLY A 93 0.84 -6.27 -4.67
CA GLY A 93 1.85 -7.26 -5.06
C GLY A 93 1.32 -8.18 -6.16
N ALA A 94 2.23 -8.88 -6.85
CA ALA A 94 1.87 -9.80 -7.93
C ALA A 94 1.15 -11.10 -7.45
N ASP A 95 1.13 -11.33 -6.16
CA ASP A 95 0.50 -12.46 -5.47
C ASP A 95 -0.84 -12.12 -4.78
N ASP A 96 -1.25 -10.84 -4.85
CA ASP A 96 -2.51 -10.37 -4.26
C ASP A 96 -3.69 -10.47 -5.22
N LEU A 97 -4.92 -10.41 -4.67
CA LEU A 97 -6.13 -10.44 -5.47
C LEU A 97 -7.03 -9.23 -5.17
N ALA A 98 -7.58 -8.62 -6.21
CA ALA A 98 -8.68 -7.66 -6.07
C ALA A 98 -9.99 -8.40 -5.78
N LEU A 99 -10.83 -7.83 -4.92
CA LEU A 99 -12.12 -8.39 -4.53
C LEU A 99 -13.29 -7.51 -5.03
N PRO A 100 -14.50 -8.07 -5.17
CA PRO A 100 -15.67 -7.34 -5.67
C PRO A 100 -16.05 -6.07 -4.89
N GLY A 101 -15.63 -5.97 -3.61
CA GLY A 101 -15.78 -4.74 -2.83
C GLY A 101 -15.12 -3.52 -3.47
N LEU A 102 -14.09 -3.73 -4.30
CA LEU A 102 -13.46 -2.63 -5.04
C LEU A 102 -14.40 -2.01 -6.07
N ASP A 103 -15.28 -2.81 -6.71
CA ASP A 103 -16.31 -2.29 -7.60
C ASP A 103 -17.26 -1.33 -6.89
N VAL A 104 -17.70 -1.69 -5.66
CA VAL A 104 -18.59 -0.86 -4.85
C VAL A 104 -17.94 0.50 -4.54
N VAL A 105 -16.66 0.48 -4.23
CA VAL A 105 -15.88 1.71 -3.98
C VAL A 105 -15.77 2.55 -5.25
N LEU A 106 -15.41 1.94 -6.39
CA LEU A 106 -15.23 2.64 -7.66
C LEU A 106 -16.54 3.23 -8.20
N ASP A 107 -17.69 2.59 -7.96
CA ASP A 107 -19.01 3.14 -8.31
C ASP A 107 -19.29 4.49 -7.62
N SER A 108 -18.65 4.76 -6.49
CA SER A 108 -18.81 5.99 -5.71
C SER A 108 -17.82 7.10 -6.09
N VAL A 109 -16.76 6.78 -6.83
CA VAL A 109 -15.77 7.76 -7.30
C VAL A 109 -16.38 8.54 -8.48
N ARG A 110 -16.59 9.85 -8.30
CA ARG A 110 -17.28 10.69 -9.30
C ARG A 110 -16.39 11.70 -9.98
N SER A 111 -15.66 12.51 -9.19
CA SER A 111 -14.83 13.61 -9.71
C SER A 111 -13.76 13.99 -8.70
N GLU A 112 -12.77 14.75 -9.14
CA GLU A 112 -11.65 15.18 -8.29
C GLU A 112 -12.05 16.25 -7.25
N GLU A 113 -12.98 17.13 -7.58
CA GLU A 113 -13.23 18.40 -6.86
C GLU A 113 -13.74 18.21 -5.42
N ASN A 114 -14.48 17.14 -5.12
CA ASN A 114 -14.99 16.83 -3.77
C ASN A 114 -14.58 15.47 -3.24
N SER A 115 -13.61 14.83 -3.90
CA SER A 115 -13.16 13.50 -3.51
C SER A 115 -12.35 13.51 -2.23
N PRO A 116 -12.47 12.50 -1.36
CA PRO A 116 -11.59 12.33 -0.20
C PRO A 116 -10.14 12.17 -0.64
N ASP A 117 -9.20 12.52 0.25
CA ASP A 117 -7.77 12.30 0.01
C ASP A 117 -7.43 10.81 0.05
N VAL A 118 -8.15 10.06 0.89
CA VAL A 118 -8.00 8.61 1.03
C VAL A 118 -9.38 7.98 1.17
N ILE A 119 -9.62 6.88 0.43
CA ILE A 119 -10.72 5.97 0.71
C ILE A 119 -10.11 4.78 1.44
N ALA A 120 -10.51 4.58 2.70
CA ALA A 120 -9.91 3.61 3.60
C ALA A 120 -10.87 2.43 3.82
N CYS A 121 -10.52 1.29 3.24
CA CYS A 121 -11.28 0.05 3.19
C CYS A 121 -10.58 -1.07 3.97
N TYR A 122 -11.14 -2.25 3.91
CA TYR A 122 -10.56 -3.45 4.49
C TYR A 122 -9.84 -4.31 3.44
N SER A 123 -8.81 -5.01 3.90
CA SER A 123 -8.18 -6.13 3.18
C SER A 123 -8.37 -7.41 3.96
N TYR A 124 -8.57 -8.52 3.29
CA TYR A 124 -8.48 -9.84 3.92
C TYR A 124 -7.03 -10.33 3.84
N MET A 125 -6.39 -10.50 4.99
CA MET A 125 -5.02 -10.99 5.09
C MET A 125 -5.05 -12.50 5.41
N GLN A 126 -4.47 -13.32 4.57
CA GLN A 126 -4.60 -14.78 4.61
C GLN A 126 -4.41 -15.44 5.98
N ASN A 127 -3.47 -14.98 6.80
CA ASN A 127 -3.20 -15.57 8.12
C ASN A 127 -3.64 -14.71 9.31
N VAL A 128 -4.29 -13.58 9.04
CA VAL A 128 -4.67 -12.59 10.06
C VAL A 128 -6.18 -12.35 10.08
N GLY A 129 -6.86 -12.59 8.95
CA GLY A 129 -8.26 -12.25 8.74
C GLY A 129 -8.43 -10.80 8.26
N LEU A 130 -9.55 -10.17 8.61
CA LEU A 130 -9.85 -8.81 8.19
C LEU A 130 -8.89 -7.81 8.84
N SER A 131 -8.26 -6.99 8.01
CA SER A 131 -7.43 -5.87 8.40
C SER A 131 -7.99 -4.58 7.79
N GLY A 132 -8.31 -3.61 8.62
CA GLY A 132 -8.88 -2.36 8.16
C GLY A 132 -8.43 -1.16 8.98
N PRO A 133 -8.85 0.03 8.54
CA PRO A 133 -8.50 1.28 9.18
C PRO A 133 -9.24 1.45 10.52
N SER A 134 -8.72 2.34 11.34
CA SER A 134 -9.33 2.75 12.59
C SER A 134 -9.53 4.27 12.59
N ARG A 135 -10.68 4.71 13.09
CA ARG A 135 -10.95 6.15 13.29
C ARG A 135 -10.26 6.71 14.54
N VAL A 136 -9.65 5.83 15.35
CA VAL A 136 -8.97 6.24 16.58
C VAL A 136 -7.65 6.90 16.23
N LYS A 137 -7.47 8.15 16.67
CA LYS A 137 -6.22 8.89 16.49
C LYS A 137 -5.07 8.14 17.14
N GLY A 138 -3.98 7.97 16.40
CA GLY A 138 -2.81 7.25 16.89
C GLY A 138 -2.89 5.73 16.80
N ALA A 139 -3.99 5.14 16.26
CA ALA A 139 -4.09 3.69 16.07
C ALA A 139 -2.92 3.11 15.25
N LEU A 140 -2.41 3.88 14.29
CA LEU A 140 -1.23 3.54 13.47
C LEU A 140 0.05 3.37 14.31
N ILE A 141 0.15 3.94 15.50
CA ILE A 141 1.28 3.72 16.40
C ILE A 141 1.35 2.25 16.83
N PHE A 142 0.19 1.60 16.96
CA PHE A 142 0.12 0.21 17.40
C PHE A 142 0.17 -0.80 16.26
N ARG A 143 -0.47 -0.49 15.13
CA ARG A 143 -0.55 -1.39 13.99
C ARG A 143 -0.67 -0.60 12.68
N ASN A 144 0.14 -0.96 11.68
CA ASN A 144 -0.06 -0.45 10.32
C ASN A 144 -1.39 -0.95 9.74
N TRP A 145 -1.99 -0.15 8.88
CA TRP A 145 -3.10 -0.59 8.06
C TRP A 145 -2.55 -1.18 6.76
N CYS A 146 -3.16 -2.22 6.28
CA CYS A 146 -2.77 -2.81 5.01
C CYS A 146 -2.92 -1.76 3.90
N HIS A 147 -1.82 -1.38 3.24
CA HIS A 147 -1.86 -0.36 2.18
C HIS A 147 -2.69 -0.79 0.97
N GLN A 148 -2.94 -2.08 0.82
CA GLN A 148 -3.83 -2.63 -0.22
C GLN A 148 -5.32 -2.45 0.11
N GLY A 149 -5.66 -2.00 1.30
CA GLY A 149 -6.99 -1.55 1.70
C GLY A 149 -7.19 -0.04 1.54
N LEU A 150 -6.19 0.69 1.02
CA LEU A 150 -6.20 2.15 0.96
C LEU A 150 -6.09 2.64 -0.49
N LEU A 151 -7.14 3.32 -0.97
CA LEU A 151 -7.06 4.07 -2.21
C LEU A 151 -6.58 5.48 -1.87
N TYR A 152 -5.39 5.83 -2.33
CA TYR A 152 -4.80 7.14 -2.11
C TYR A 152 -5.11 8.07 -3.27
N GLY A 153 -5.64 9.26 -3.02
CA GLY A 153 -5.78 10.29 -4.05
C GLY A 153 -4.43 10.61 -4.69
N SER A 154 -4.35 10.57 -6.01
CA SER A 154 -3.07 10.75 -6.75
C SER A 154 -2.39 12.08 -6.42
N ARG A 155 -3.17 13.12 -6.10
CA ARG A 155 -2.68 14.43 -5.66
C ARG A 155 -1.75 14.39 -4.44
N LEU A 156 -1.88 13.38 -3.56
CA LEU A 156 -1.00 13.20 -2.41
C LEU A 156 0.45 12.97 -2.84
N PHE A 157 0.64 12.34 -3.99
CA PHE A 157 1.95 11.96 -4.51
C PHE A 157 2.65 13.04 -5.33
N THR A 158 2.06 14.20 -5.49
CA THR A 158 2.76 15.37 -6.08
C THR A 158 3.94 15.83 -5.21
N LYS A 159 3.84 15.60 -3.89
CA LYS A 159 4.84 16.06 -2.90
C LYS A 159 5.36 14.96 -1.97
N LYS A 160 4.74 13.77 -1.98
CA LYS A 160 5.05 12.68 -1.05
C LYS A 160 5.50 11.44 -1.82
N ARG A 161 6.44 10.70 -1.24
CA ARG A 161 6.94 9.41 -1.74
C ARG A 161 7.16 8.47 -0.56
N PHE A 162 7.23 7.17 -0.85
CA PHE A 162 7.68 6.20 0.14
C PHE A 162 9.16 6.43 0.46
N ASP A 163 9.50 6.38 1.75
CA ASP A 163 10.89 6.50 2.19
C ASP A 163 11.60 5.15 2.04
N VAL A 164 12.36 5.01 0.97
CA VAL A 164 13.02 3.75 0.59
C VAL A 164 14.12 3.29 1.55
N ARG A 165 14.46 4.08 2.56
CA ARG A 165 15.32 3.66 3.66
C ARG A 165 14.69 2.54 4.50
N TYR A 166 13.36 2.48 4.54
CA TYR A 166 12.58 1.44 5.22
C TYR A 166 12.16 0.39 4.21
N LYS A 167 12.84 -0.77 4.24
CA LYS A 167 12.66 -1.81 3.22
C LYS A 167 11.32 -2.54 3.31
N VAL A 168 10.71 -2.54 4.52
CA VAL A 168 9.50 -3.31 4.82
C VAL A 168 8.36 -2.44 5.34
N GLN A 169 8.68 -1.29 5.98
CA GLN A 169 7.70 -0.47 6.70
C GLN A 169 7.62 0.98 6.15
N ALA A 170 7.99 1.22 4.88
CA ALA A 170 7.89 2.55 4.30
C ALA A 170 6.43 3.01 4.16
N ASP A 171 5.49 2.10 3.90
CA ASP A 171 4.05 2.36 3.92
C ASP A 171 3.55 2.76 5.31
N HIS A 172 4.07 2.11 6.36
CA HIS A 172 3.72 2.46 7.73
C HIS A 172 4.18 3.89 8.09
N LYS A 173 5.43 4.23 7.74
CA LYS A 173 5.92 5.61 7.88
C LYS A 173 5.03 6.58 7.12
N PHE A 174 4.74 6.28 5.86
CA PHE A 174 3.90 7.11 5.01
C PHE A 174 2.51 7.32 5.64
N ASN A 175 1.89 6.26 6.13
CA ASN A 175 0.58 6.32 6.78
C ASN A 175 0.64 7.11 8.10
N LEU A 176 1.69 6.93 8.93
CA LEU A 176 1.86 7.71 10.16
C LEU A 176 1.89 9.21 9.87
N GLU A 177 2.65 9.63 8.86
CA GLU A 177 2.78 11.05 8.48
C GLU A 177 1.50 11.58 7.80
N LEU A 178 0.85 10.77 6.97
CA LEU A 178 -0.34 11.17 6.25
C LEU A 178 -1.54 11.36 7.19
N PHE A 179 -1.83 10.37 8.03
CA PHE A 179 -2.99 10.38 8.92
C PHE A 179 -2.81 11.23 10.19
N ALA A 180 -1.63 11.83 10.38
CA ALA A 180 -1.42 12.86 11.39
C ALA A 180 -2.00 14.22 10.96
N ASP A 181 -2.14 14.46 9.66
CA ASP A 181 -2.71 15.69 9.11
C ASP A 181 -4.20 15.80 9.48
N ARG A 182 -4.55 16.88 10.18
CA ARG A 182 -5.92 17.15 10.62
C ARG A 182 -6.85 17.55 9.48
N ASN A 183 -6.31 18.00 8.36
CA ASN A 183 -7.05 18.41 7.18
C ASN A 183 -7.27 17.27 6.18
N LEU A 184 -6.67 16.09 6.44
CA LEU A 184 -6.83 14.93 5.59
C LEU A 184 -8.30 14.49 5.54
N LYS A 185 -8.87 14.47 4.36
CA LYS A 185 -10.24 13.98 4.13
C LYS A 185 -10.21 12.48 3.89
N VAL A 186 -10.77 11.71 4.81
CA VAL A 186 -10.79 10.25 4.73
C VAL A 186 -12.23 9.74 4.68
N ASP A 187 -12.54 8.96 3.65
CA ASP A 187 -13.77 8.16 3.58
C ASP A 187 -13.48 6.75 4.10
N TYR A 188 -14.05 6.41 5.25
CA TYR A 188 -13.89 5.10 5.88
C TYR A 188 -15.02 4.17 5.47
N ARG A 189 -14.67 3.07 4.84
CA ARG A 189 -15.59 2.08 4.31
C ARG A 189 -15.43 0.71 4.97
N SER A 190 -16.51 -0.07 4.98
CA SER A 190 -16.50 -1.47 5.44
C SER A 190 -16.23 -2.47 4.31
N ASP A 191 -16.11 -2.00 3.08
CA ASP A 191 -15.87 -2.86 1.92
C ASP A 191 -14.51 -3.55 2.02
N VAL A 192 -14.47 -4.83 1.69
CA VAL A 192 -13.24 -5.62 1.59
C VAL A 192 -12.82 -5.63 0.13
N ILE A 193 -11.72 -4.92 -0.18
CA ILE A 193 -11.35 -4.62 -1.57
C ILE A 193 -10.21 -5.48 -2.10
N THR A 194 -9.41 -6.09 -1.22
CA THR A 194 -8.28 -6.94 -1.61
C THR A 194 -8.14 -8.15 -0.71
N HIS A 195 -7.55 -9.22 -1.27
CA HIS A 195 -7.01 -10.36 -0.53
C HIS A 195 -5.49 -10.28 -0.60
N PHE A 196 -4.86 -10.12 0.56
CA PHE A 196 -3.40 -10.09 0.72
C PHE A 196 -2.87 -11.51 0.95
N ALA A 197 -2.02 -11.99 0.04
CA ALA A 197 -1.39 -13.30 0.19
C ALA A 197 -0.37 -13.29 1.34
N SER A 198 -0.32 -14.39 2.09
CA SER A 198 0.71 -14.57 3.12
C SER A 198 2.00 -15.08 2.50
N GLY A 199 3.12 -14.49 2.88
CA GLY A 199 4.45 -14.95 2.43
C GLY A 199 5.32 -13.85 1.84
N GLY A 200 4.80 -12.64 1.72
CA GLY A 200 5.58 -11.47 1.29
C GLY A 200 6.72 -11.11 2.25
N LEU A 201 7.55 -10.17 1.84
CA LEU A 201 8.76 -9.70 2.57
C LEU A 201 8.47 -9.29 4.02
N THR A 202 7.29 -8.74 4.30
CA THR A 202 6.87 -8.24 5.61
C THR A 202 6.77 -9.30 6.69
N SER A 203 6.54 -10.57 6.32
CA SER A 203 6.44 -11.68 7.27
C SER A 203 7.79 -12.27 7.65
N LYS A 204 8.86 -12.00 6.90
CA LYS A 204 10.14 -12.71 6.99
C LYS A 204 11.26 -11.91 7.65
N VAL A 205 11.25 -10.59 7.54
CA VAL A 205 12.37 -9.75 8.03
C VAL A 205 11.84 -8.52 8.78
N PRO A 206 12.24 -8.31 10.06
CA PRO A 206 11.90 -7.10 10.78
C PRO A 206 12.66 -5.90 10.19
N ASP A 207 11.97 -4.78 10.01
CA ASP A 207 12.61 -3.51 9.64
C ASP A 207 13.20 -2.84 10.88
N LEU A 208 14.45 -3.20 11.21
CA LEU A 208 15.12 -2.72 12.41
C LEU A 208 15.31 -1.19 12.40
N ARG A 209 15.52 -0.63 11.20
CA ARG A 209 15.67 0.82 11.06
C ARG A 209 14.34 1.53 11.38
N PHE A 210 13.24 1.09 10.77
CA PHE A 210 11.93 1.65 11.09
C PHE A 210 11.61 1.53 12.58
N ARG A 211 11.91 0.36 13.19
CA ARG A 211 11.70 0.16 14.63
C ARG A 211 12.49 1.16 15.47
N ALA A 212 13.73 1.48 15.09
CA ALA A 212 14.56 2.46 15.77
C ALA A 212 14.00 3.88 15.61
N ASP A 213 13.62 4.27 14.40
CA ASP A 213 13.22 5.63 14.04
C ASP A 213 11.74 5.93 14.36
N MET A 214 10.92 4.89 14.57
CA MET A 214 9.46 5.01 14.73
C MET A 214 9.03 5.97 15.86
N PRO A 215 9.64 6.00 17.06
CA PRO A 215 9.28 6.98 18.08
C PRO A 215 9.47 8.43 17.60
N ASP A 216 10.55 8.72 16.90
CA ASP A 216 10.84 10.07 16.40
C ASP A 216 9.91 10.45 15.23
N ILE A 217 9.58 9.51 14.37
CA ILE A 217 8.54 9.68 13.34
C ILE A 217 7.19 10.05 14.00
N VAL A 218 6.81 9.31 15.05
CA VAL A 218 5.58 9.59 15.80
C VAL A 218 5.64 10.95 16.49
N ARG A 219 6.79 11.32 17.05
CA ARG A 219 6.98 12.63 17.68
C ARG A 219 6.78 13.77 16.70
N ALA A 220 7.38 13.65 15.52
CA ALA A 220 7.27 14.65 14.46
C ALA A 220 5.82 14.78 13.94
N ALA A 221 5.11 13.66 13.78
CA ALA A 221 3.78 13.62 13.21
C ALA A 221 2.66 13.94 14.23
N TYR A 222 2.76 13.44 15.47
CA TYR A 222 1.69 13.49 16.47
C TYR A 222 2.02 14.27 17.74
N GLY A 223 3.30 14.64 17.96
CA GLY A 223 3.78 15.38 19.12
C GLY A 223 4.21 14.50 20.31
N ASN A 224 4.64 15.17 21.39
CA ASN A 224 5.31 14.53 22.53
C ASN A 224 4.45 13.49 23.28
N PHE A 225 3.15 13.71 23.40
CA PHE A 225 2.27 12.75 24.08
C PHE A 225 2.28 11.39 23.39
N TYR A 226 2.11 11.35 22.07
CA TYR A 226 2.14 10.12 21.30
C TYR A 226 3.55 9.51 21.20
N TRP A 227 4.59 10.34 21.27
CA TRP A 227 5.97 9.88 21.38
C TRP A 227 6.21 9.03 22.63
N LEU A 228 5.70 9.47 23.79
CA LEU A 228 5.79 8.68 25.03
C LEU A 228 5.07 7.33 24.89
N ILE A 229 3.92 7.30 24.22
CA ILE A 229 3.19 6.04 23.92
C ILE A 229 4.06 5.13 23.03
N ALA A 230 4.70 5.67 21.99
CA ALA A 230 5.54 4.91 21.10
C ALA A 230 6.77 4.32 21.80
N LEU A 231 7.40 5.11 22.70
CA LEU A 231 8.51 4.64 23.54
C LEU A 231 8.07 3.51 24.48
N GLY A 232 6.92 3.65 25.15
CA GLY A 232 6.36 2.63 26.04
C GLY A 232 6.07 1.33 25.28
N LYS A 233 5.46 1.42 24.10
CA LYS A 233 5.24 0.26 23.21
C LYS A 233 6.55 -0.43 22.83
N ARG A 234 7.58 0.34 22.48
CA ARG A 234 8.91 -0.18 22.12
C ARG A 234 9.54 -0.91 23.31
N ALA A 235 9.57 -0.28 24.48
CA ALA A 235 10.12 -0.87 25.70
C ALA A 235 9.40 -2.19 26.07
N LEU A 236 8.06 -2.20 26.01
CA LEU A 236 7.28 -3.40 26.28
C LEU A 236 7.59 -4.52 25.28
N ALA A 237 7.71 -4.20 23.99
CA ALA A 237 8.05 -5.18 22.96
C ALA A 237 9.48 -5.74 23.15
N ASP A 238 10.41 -4.95 23.66
CA ASP A 238 11.77 -5.39 23.97
C ASP A 238 11.80 -6.33 25.18
N ILE A 239 10.99 -6.05 26.21
CA ILE A 239 10.84 -6.93 27.38
C ILE A 239 10.24 -8.29 26.97
N ILE A 240 9.13 -8.28 26.20
CA ILE A 240 8.41 -9.51 25.81
C ILE A 240 9.26 -10.39 24.88
N LYS A 241 10.04 -9.80 23.98
CA LYS A 241 10.84 -10.57 23.00
C LYS A 241 12.20 -11.00 23.53
N GLY A 242 12.59 -10.62 24.73
CA GLY A 242 13.95 -10.70 25.19
C GLY A 242 14.86 -9.87 24.27
N SER A 243 15.65 -8.93 24.77
CA SER A 243 16.44 -8.02 23.93
C SER A 243 17.12 -8.77 22.76
N PRO A 244 16.94 -8.36 21.49
CA PRO A 244 17.64 -8.99 20.37
C PRO A 244 19.18 -8.96 20.52
N GLU A 245 19.69 -8.01 21.30
CA GLU A 245 21.12 -7.88 21.62
C GLU A 245 21.65 -9.03 22.49
N SER A 246 20.80 -9.70 23.29
CA SER A 246 21.23 -10.82 24.12
C SER A 246 21.46 -12.12 23.32
N ARG A 247 20.89 -12.25 22.14
CA ARG A 247 21.07 -13.44 21.28
C ARG A 247 22.35 -13.41 20.44
N PHE A 248 22.97 -12.23 20.25
CA PHE A 248 24.24 -12.11 19.52
C PHE A 248 25.48 -12.28 20.42
N LYS A 249 25.33 -12.30 21.75
CA LYS A 249 26.47 -12.46 22.70
C LYS A 249 26.69 -13.89 23.19
N SER A 250 25.88 -14.86 22.80
CA SER A 250 26.02 -16.26 23.21
C SER A 250 26.53 -17.21 22.11
N GLY A 251 27.21 -16.67 21.11
CA GLY A 251 27.87 -17.45 20.05
C GLY A 251 29.36 -17.11 20.00
N ILE A 252 30.10 -17.55 21.00
CA ILE A 252 31.54 -17.81 20.95
C ILE A 252 31.73 -19.30 21.25
#